data_e431a78acb1a165182e153cded27ce5a
#
_entry.id   e431a78acb1a165182e153cded27ce5a
#
_cell.length_a   1.000
_cell.length_b   1.000
_cell.length_c   1.000
_cell.angle_alpha   90.00
_cell.angle_beta   90.00
_cell.angle_gamma   90.00
#
_symmetry.space_group_name_H-M   'P 1'
#
loop_
_entity.id
_entity.type
_entity.pdbx_description
1 polymer ?
#
loop_
_entity_poly.entity_id
_entity_poly.type
_entity_poly.pdbx_seq_one_letter_code
_entity_poly.pdbx_strand_id
1 'polypeptide(L)'
;MGDYTAPCRLHQCYSFEMMGHDYSAAFFRKKISEFFTGAPNGWPMWAFSNHDVMRHVSRWAKHGVSEEAVAKQAAALLLSFQGSICLWQGEELGQTNTELGLEELTDPQGINFWPEPIGRDNTRTPMVWDGTKSGGFTTGKPWLPVKAPQLARNVAGQTGVAGSVLEFYRAILALRKGSQALIAGKTVFHDLPEP
;
A
#
# COMPACT_ATOMS: atom_id res chain seq x y z
N MET A 1 -19.21 7.07 6.57
CA MET A 1 -18.76 5.74 7.01
C MET A 1 -19.62 5.15 8.12
N GLY A 2 -19.96 5.91 9.17
CA GLY A 2 -20.80 5.41 10.27
C GLY A 2 -22.10 4.77 9.83
N ASP A 3 -22.82 5.40 8.91
CA ASP A 3 -24.08 4.85 8.39
C ASP A 3 -23.90 3.53 7.64
N TYR A 4 -22.80 3.37 6.92
CA TYR A 4 -22.52 2.15 6.15
C TYR A 4 -22.17 0.96 7.05
N THR A 5 -21.54 1.19 8.19
CA THR A 5 -21.13 0.15 9.14
C THR A 5 -22.05 0.06 10.37
N ALA A 6 -23.24 0.67 10.32
CA ALA A 6 -24.27 0.53 11.35
C ALA A 6 -24.80 -0.91 11.41
N PRO A 7 -25.43 -1.34 12.52
CA PRO A 7 -26.00 -2.67 12.64
C PRO A 7 -26.93 -3.03 11.47
N CYS A 8 -26.82 -4.25 10.99
CA CYS A 8 -27.56 -4.78 9.83
C CYS A 8 -27.23 -4.15 8.48
N ARG A 9 -26.07 -3.46 8.37
CA ARG A 9 -25.55 -2.91 7.11
C ARG A 9 -24.27 -3.63 6.69
N LEU A 10 -23.25 -2.89 6.19
CA LEU A 10 -21.98 -3.47 5.74
C LEU A 10 -21.10 -3.85 6.93
N HIS A 11 -20.32 -4.92 6.78
CA HIS A 11 -19.41 -5.39 7.84
C HIS A 11 -18.19 -4.47 8.00
N GLN A 12 -17.76 -3.81 6.92
CA GLN A 12 -16.59 -2.92 6.91
C GLN A 12 -16.73 -1.83 5.87
N CYS A 13 -15.97 -0.76 6.04
CA CYS A 13 -15.92 0.36 5.11
C CYS A 13 -14.48 0.62 4.67
N TYR A 14 -14.25 0.62 3.35
CA TYR A 14 -12.96 0.95 2.76
C TYR A 14 -12.63 2.44 2.95
N SER A 15 -11.44 2.72 3.46
CA SER A 15 -10.99 4.08 3.73
C SER A 15 -9.98 4.54 2.68
N PHE A 16 -10.27 5.64 1.99
CA PHE A 16 -9.37 6.34 1.07
C PHE A 16 -8.49 7.38 1.77
N GLU A 17 -8.72 7.64 3.05
CA GLU A 17 -8.15 8.76 3.79
C GLU A 17 -6.61 8.75 3.89
N MET A 18 -5.99 7.57 3.80
CA MET A 18 -4.55 7.39 3.95
C MET A 18 -3.80 7.24 2.62
N MET A 19 -4.46 7.59 1.49
CA MET A 19 -3.89 7.45 0.15
C MET A 19 -3.28 8.75 -0.39
N GLY A 20 -3.16 9.79 0.43
CA GLY A 20 -2.56 11.06 0.09
C GLY A 20 -1.04 11.10 0.29
N HIS A 21 -0.48 12.31 0.14
CA HIS A 21 0.95 12.56 0.27
C HIS A 21 1.43 12.74 1.71
N ASP A 22 0.51 13.02 2.64
CA ASP A 22 0.86 13.20 4.05
C ASP A 22 1.37 11.90 4.67
N TYR A 23 2.49 12.04 5.41
CA TYR A 23 3.16 10.93 6.07
C TYR A 23 3.73 11.42 7.42
N SER A 24 2.84 11.76 8.34
CA SER A 24 3.21 12.20 9.70
C SER A 24 2.39 11.43 10.75
N ALA A 25 2.95 11.32 11.95
CA ALA A 25 2.25 10.72 13.09
C ALA A 25 0.94 11.46 13.38
N ALA A 26 0.96 12.80 13.32
CA ALA A 26 -0.21 13.64 13.51
C ALA A 26 -1.31 13.36 12.48
N PHE A 27 -0.94 13.19 11.21
CA PHE A 27 -1.89 12.86 10.14
C PHE A 27 -2.58 11.51 10.40
N PHE A 28 -1.83 10.44 10.65
CA PHE A 28 -2.42 9.12 10.89
C PHE A 28 -3.29 9.11 12.15
N ARG A 29 -2.82 9.73 13.23
CA ARG A 29 -3.60 9.91 14.47
C ARG A 29 -4.94 10.60 14.18
N LYS A 30 -4.91 11.70 13.43
CA LYS A 30 -6.10 12.45 13.04
C LYS A 30 -7.08 11.56 12.27
N LYS A 31 -6.63 10.87 11.22
CA LYS A 31 -7.49 10.05 10.34
C LYS A 31 -8.12 8.85 11.07
N ILE A 32 -7.36 8.19 11.93
CA ILE A 32 -7.88 7.10 12.77
C ILE A 32 -8.92 7.63 13.77
N SER A 33 -8.61 8.74 14.43
CA SER A 33 -9.52 9.36 15.40
C SER A 33 -10.82 9.85 14.74
N GLU A 34 -10.74 10.48 13.57
CA GLU A 34 -11.91 10.91 12.79
C GLU A 34 -12.81 9.73 12.41
N PHE A 35 -12.22 8.60 11.99
CA PHE A 35 -13.00 7.40 11.68
C PHE A 35 -13.80 6.92 12.88
N PHE A 36 -13.15 6.67 14.02
CA PHE A 36 -13.81 6.13 15.21
C PHE A 36 -14.71 7.14 15.92
N THR A 37 -14.50 8.44 15.74
CA THR A 37 -15.46 9.48 16.18
C THR A 37 -16.75 9.41 15.36
N GLY A 38 -16.64 9.30 14.05
CA GLY A 38 -17.79 9.22 13.15
C GLY A 38 -18.48 7.85 13.09
N ALA A 39 -17.76 6.77 13.46
CA ALA A 39 -18.22 5.40 13.43
C ALA A 39 -17.70 4.63 14.66
N PRO A 40 -18.20 4.90 15.89
CA PRO A 40 -17.66 4.32 17.12
C PRO A 40 -17.67 2.78 17.16
N ASN A 41 -18.64 2.17 16.48
CA ASN A 41 -18.78 0.71 16.33
C ASN A 41 -18.47 0.23 14.92
N GLY A 42 -17.89 1.10 14.07
CA GLY A 42 -17.56 0.79 12.70
C GLY A 42 -16.31 -0.07 12.59
N TRP A 43 -16.23 -0.83 11.49
CA TRP A 43 -15.05 -1.63 11.17
C TRP A 43 -14.35 -1.05 9.92
N PRO A 44 -13.19 -0.40 10.07
CA PRO A 44 -12.47 0.16 8.93
C PRO A 44 -11.75 -0.91 8.13
N MET A 45 -11.55 -0.64 6.84
CA MET A 45 -10.56 -1.31 6.00
C MET A 45 -9.55 -0.27 5.54
N TRP A 46 -8.34 -0.33 6.08
CA TRP A 46 -7.26 0.59 5.80
C TRP A 46 -6.42 0.14 4.61
N ALA A 47 -5.98 1.09 3.80
CA ALA A 47 -5.07 0.87 2.69
C ALA A 47 -4.18 2.10 2.47
N PHE A 48 -2.94 1.89 2.04
CA PHE A 48 -2.02 2.95 1.66
C PHE A 48 -1.88 3.12 0.15
N SER A 49 -2.21 2.08 -0.62
CA SER A 49 -2.24 2.12 -2.08
C SER A 49 -3.40 1.31 -2.63
N ASN A 50 -3.76 1.60 -3.87
CA ASN A 50 -4.69 0.82 -4.67
C ASN A 50 -4.41 1.02 -6.17
N HIS A 51 -5.31 0.56 -7.02
CA HIS A 51 -5.19 0.65 -8.48
C HIS A 51 -5.44 2.06 -9.06
N ASP A 52 -5.82 3.03 -8.25
CA ASP A 52 -6.14 4.40 -8.69
C ASP A 52 -5.14 5.45 -8.20
N VAL A 53 -4.27 5.10 -7.24
CA VAL A 53 -3.33 6.05 -6.67
C VAL A 53 -1.89 5.56 -6.80
N MET A 54 -0.96 6.51 -6.82
CA MET A 54 0.47 6.24 -6.78
C MET A 54 0.80 5.33 -5.59
N ARG A 55 1.66 4.32 -5.79
CA ARG A 55 2.14 3.43 -4.73
C ARG A 55 2.77 4.23 -3.59
N HIS A 56 2.45 3.86 -2.35
CA HIS A 56 2.90 4.62 -1.16
C HIS A 56 4.44 4.75 -1.09
N VAL A 57 5.18 3.73 -1.50
CA VAL A 57 6.65 3.79 -1.52
C VAL A 57 7.11 4.97 -2.38
N SER A 58 6.57 5.14 -3.58
CA SER A 58 6.90 6.27 -4.47
C SER A 58 6.40 7.62 -3.95
N ARG A 59 5.26 7.65 -3.22
CA ARG A 59 4.75 8.89 -2.63
C ARG A 59 5.59 9.39 -1.48
N TRP A 60 6.09 8.48 -0.63
CA TRP A 60 6.69 8.82 0.67
C TRP A 60 8.21 8.75 0.70
N ALA A 61 8.86 8.05 -0.25
CA ALA A 61 10.33 7.99 -0.33
C ALA A 61 11.02 9.33 -0.67
N LYS A 62 10.25 10.37 -0.96
CA LYS A 62 10.76 11.72 -1.31
C LYS A 62 11.55 12.42 -0.20
N HIS A 63 11.58 11.87 1.00
CA HIS A 63 12.20 12.48 2.18
C HIS A 63 13.64 12.01 2.44
N GLY A 64 14.33 11.47 1.43
CA GLY A 64 15.75 11.06 1.55
C GLY A 64 15.98 9.73 2.28
N VAL A 65 14.90 9.01 2.60
CA VAL A 65 14.93 7.67 3.18
C VAL A 65 14.90 6.63 2.06
N SER A 66 15.54 5.48 2.25
CA SER A 66 15.51 4.42 1.25
C SER A 66 14.10 3.88 1.03
N GLU A 67 13.74 3.54 -0.21
CA GLU A 67 12.43 2.97 -0.57
C GLU A 67 12.12 1.69 0.23
N GLU A 68 13.15 0.90 0.49
CA GLU A 68 13.02 -0.31 1.32
C GLU A 68 12.64 0.02 2.77
N ALA A 69 13.27 1.03 3.37
CA ALA A 69 12.94 1.49 4.72
C ALA A 69 11.51 2.03 4.79
N VAL A 70 11.08 2.82 3.79
CA VAL A 70 9.70 3.32 3.67
C VAL A 70 8.71 2.15 3.55
N ALA A 71 8.98 1.16 2.70
CA ALA A 71 8.11 0.00 2.55
C ALA A 71 7.91 -0.77 3.86
N LYS A 72 8.99 -1.03 4.61
CA LYS A 72 8.94 -1.72 5.89
C LYS A 72 8.25 -0.90 6.98
N GLN A 73 8.56 0.40 7.08
CA GLN A 73 7.91 1.29 8.03
C GLN A 73 6.41 1.41 7.76
N ALA A 74 6.03 1.57 6.49
CA ALA A 74 4.63 1.62 6.08
C ALA A 74 3.91 0.30 6.41
N ALA A 75 4.54 -0.85 6.17
CA ALA A 75 3.98 -2.14 6.54
C ALA A 75 3.76 -2.27 8.06
N ALA A 76 4.77 -1.88 8.86
CA ALA A 76 4.65 -1.92 10.32
C ALA A 76 3.50 -1.03 10.82
N LEU A 77 3.39 0.18 10.27
CA LEU A 77 2.35 1.14 10.62
C LEU A 77 0.96 0.61 10.22
N LEU A 78 0.76 0.27 8.93
CA LEU A 78 -0.53 -0.18 8.41
C LEU A 78 -1.03 -1.43 9.13
N LEU A 79 -0.16 -2.40 9.35
CA LEU A 79 -0.49 -3.67 9.99
C LEU A 79 -0.64 -3.57 11.53
N SER A 80 -0.35 -2.41 12.12
CA SER A 80 -0.64 -2.12 13.52
C SER A 80 -2.03 -1.51 13.76
N PHE A 81 -2.72 -1.05 12.72
CA PHE A 81 -4.03 -0.41 12.88
C PHE A 81 -5.14 -1.41 13.21
N GLN A 82 -6.04 -1.01 14.10
CA GLN A 82 -7.29 -1.74 14.36
C GLN A 82 -8.15 -1.78 13.09
N GLY A 83 -8.69 -2.94 12.76
CA GLY A 83 -9.58 -3.13 11.61
C GLY A 83 -9.03 -4.10 10.56
N SER A 84 -9.63 -4.11 9.39
CA SER A 84 -9.14 -4.85 8.22
C SER A 84 -8.06 -4.07 7.49
N ILE A 85 -7.17 -4.80 6.83
CA ILE A 85 -6.10 -4.23 6.02
C ILE A 85 -6.26 -4.69 4.58
N CYS A 86 -6.16 -3.76 3.65
CA CYS A 86 -6.13 -4.06 2.21
C CYS A 86 -4.75 -3.70 1.66
N LEU A 87 -4.05 -4.67 1.11
CA LEU A 87 -2.75 -4.49 0.46
C LEU A 87 -2.95 -4.45 -1.05
N TRP A 88 -2.32 -3.49 -1.71
CA TRP A 88 -2.23 -3.49 -3.16
C TRP A 88 -1.08 -4.39 -3.59
N GLN A 89 -1.30 -5.23 -4.61
CA GLN A 89 -0.32 -6.17 -5.10
C GLN A 89 1.04 -5.50 -5.36
N GLY A 90 2.12 -6.12 -4.87
CA GLY A 90 3.49 -5.61 -4.96
C GLY A 90 3.92 -4.71 -3.78
N GLU A 91 3.02 -4.30 -2.88
CA GLU A 91 3.42 -3.60 -1.65
C GLU A 91 4.36 -4.46 -0.81
N GLU A 92 4.06 -5.76 -0.73
CA GLU A 92 4.86 -6.77 -0.04
C GLU A 92 6.25 -6.97 -0.63
N LEU A 93 6.50 -6.43 -1.81
CA LEU A 93 7.81 -6.43 -2.48
C LEU A 93 8.53 -5.07 -2.41
N GLY A 94 7.88 -4.05 -1.85
CA GLY A 94 8.36 -2.68 -1.91
C GLY A 94 8.33 -2.09 -3.32
N GLN A 95 7.38 -2.51 -4.17
CA GLN A 95 7.24 -2.00 -5.52
C GLN A 95 6.96 -0.50 -5.54
N THR A 96 7.64 0.19 -6.45
CA THR A 96 7.40 1.60 -6.79
C THR A 96 6.44 1.73 -7.96
N ASN A 97 5.96 2.95 -8.22
CA ASN A 97 5.31 3.24 -9.49
C ASN A 97 6.26 2.94 -10.65
N THR A 98 5.71 2.41 -11.73
CA THR A 98 6.47 2.15 -12.96
C THR A 98 6.49 3.41 -13.81
N GLU A 99 7.65 3.84 -14.29
CA GLU A 99 7.76 4.92 -15.26
C GLU A 99 7.40 4.41 -16.65
N LEU A 100 6.32 4.96 -17.22
CA LEU A 100 5.80 4.57 -18.53
C LEU A 100 5.88 5.77 -19.49
N GLY A 101 6.28 5.51 -20.75
CA GLY A 101 6.18 6.48 -21.84
C GLY A 101 4.74 6.56 -22.38
N LEU A 102 4.43 7.65 -23.13
CA LEU A 102 3.09 7.85 -23.72
C LEU A 102 2.61 6.64 -24.52
N GLU A 103 3.50 6.04 -25.29
CA GLU A 103 3.22 4.88 -26.17
C GLU A 103 2.93 3.57 -25.40
N GLU A 104 3.23 3.55 -24.11
CA GLU A 104 3.00 2.40 -23.23
C GLU A 104 1.69 2.54 -22.43
N LEU A 105 1.09 3.74 -22.42
CA LEU A 105 -0.11 4.01 -21.65
C LEU A 105 -1.35 3.39 -22.32
N THR A 106 -2.27 2.93 -21.48
CA THR A 106 -3.58 2.40 -21.87
C THR A 106 -4.72 3.14 -21.17
N ASP A 107 -4.44 3.76 -20.01
CA ASP A 107 -5.43 4.55 -19.28
C ASP A 107 -5.70 5.87 -20.01
N PRO A 108 -6.97 6.12 -20.43
CA PRO A 108 -7.35 7.36 -21.11
C PRO A 108 -6.98 8.63 -20.32
N GLN A 109 -7.03 8.57 -19.00
CA GLN A 109 -6.65 9.70 -18.16
C GLN A 109 -5.16 10.01 -18.30
N GLY A 110 -4.30 9.00 -18.25
CA GLY A 110 -2.86 9.17 -18.45
C GLY A 110 -2.50 9.68 -19.83
N ILE A 111 -3.19 9.19 -20.86
CA ILE A 111 -2.98 9.63 -22.26
C ILE A 111 -3.40 11.09 -22.46
N ASN A 112 -4.59 11.48 -21.97
CA ASN A 112 -5.15 12.82 -22.19
C ASN A 112 -4.41 13.92 -21.42
N PHE A 113 -3.79 13.61 -20.31
CA PHE A 113 -3.07 14.57 -19.46
C PHE A 113 -1.54 14.46 -19.57
N TRP A 114 -1.03 13.65 -20.51
CA TRP A 114 0.41 13.57 -20.72
C TRP A 114 1.04 14.96 -20.94
N PRO A 115 2.20 15.31 -20.36
CA PRO A 115 3.09 14.44 -19.53
C PRO A 115 2.80 14.45 -18.02
N GLU A 116 1.69 15.00 -17.59
CA GLU A 116 1.32 15.02 -16.17
C GLU A 116 1.13 13.60 -15.62
N PRO A 117 1.66 13.28 -14.42
CA PRO A 117 1.63 11.92 -13.88
C PRO A 117 0.27 11.60 -13.20
N ILE A 118 -0.84 11.89 -13.91
CA ILE A 118 -2.22 11.73 -13.39
C ILE A 118 -2.78 10.34 -13.68
N GLY A 119 -2.21 9.63 -14.68
CA GLY A 119 -2.66 8.30 -15.08
C GLY A 119 -2.44 7.21 -14.02
N ARG A 120 -3.21 6.12 -14.17
CA ARG A 120 -3.24 5.00 -13.22
C ARG A 120 -2.39 3.80 -13.64
N ASP A 121 -1.94 3.74 -14.89
CA ASP A 121 -1.18 2.59 -15.42
C ASP A 121 0.11 2.31 -14.66
N ASN A 122 0.76 3.36 -14.16
CA ASN A 122 2.00 3.29 -13.39
C ASN A 122 1.91 2.39 -12.14
N THR A 123 0.72 2.26 -11.55
CA THR A 123 0.46 1.38 -10.41
C THR A 123 -0.18 0.03 -10.78
N ARG A 124 -0.62 -0.12 -12.06
CA ARG A 124 -1.35 -1.30 -12.57
C ARG A 124 -0.49 -2.28 -13.35
N THR A 125 0.83 -2.08 -13.37
CA THR A 125 1.76 -3.01 -14.03
C THR A 125 1.69 -4.40 -13.42
N PRO A 126 2.01 -5.45 -14.18
CA PRO A 126 1.90 -6.83 -13.72
C PRO A 126 2.67 -7.11 -12.43
N MET A 127 2.16 -8.03 -11.62
CA MET A 127 2.87 -8.59 -10.48
C MET A 127 4.18 -9.25 -10.94
N VAL A 128 5.25 -9.09 -10.18
CA VAL A 128 6.59 -9.57 -10.53
C VAL A 128 6.96 -10.77 -9.67
N TRP A 129 6.86 -11.96 -10.28
CA TRP A 129 7.12 -13.22 -9.58
C TRP A 129 8.60 -13.61 -9.60
N ASP A 130 9.31 -13.32 -10.71
CA ASP A 130 10.73 -13.63 -10.87
C ASP A 130 11.47 -12.58 -11.72
N GLY A 131 12.76 -12.80 -11.99
CA GLY A 131 13.61 -11.89 -12.78
C GLY A 131 13.53 -12.08 -14.29
N THR A 132 12.60 -12.89 -14.85
CA THR A 132 12.45 -13.08 -16.29
C THR A 132 11.83 -11.85 -16.97
N LYS A 133 11.89 -11.79 -18.30
CA LYS A 133 11.49 -10.63 -19.12
C LYS A 133 10.11 -10.05 -18.78
N SER A 134 9.13 -10.89 -18.45
CA SER A 134 7.76 -10.47 -18.08
C SER A 134 7.49 -10.70 -16.59
N GLY A 135 8.54 -10.77 -15.75
CA GLY A 135 8.43 -10.97 -14.31
C GLY A 135 7.76 -12.28 -13.90
N GLY A 136 7.84 -13.33 -14.75
CA GLY A 136 7.13 -14.59 -14.52
C GLY A 136 5.60 -14.47 -14.59
N PHE A 137 5.06 -13.30 -14.96
CA PHE A 137 3.63 -13.07 -15.03
C PHE A 137 2.98 -13.71 -16.26
N THR A 138 3.64 -13.65 -17.41
CA THR A 138 3.15 -14.21 -18.66
C THR A 138 4.28 -14.62 -19.59
N THR A 139 4.04 -15.59 -20.46
CA THR A 139 4.91 -15.96 -21.59
C THR A 139 4.64 -15.12 -22.84
N GLY A 140 3.49 -14.44 -22.90
CA GLY A 140 3.11 -13.52 -23.97
C GLY A 140 3.49 -12.07 -23.69
N LYS A 141 2.89 -11.14 -24.44
CA LYS A 141 3.00 -9.70 -24.20
C LYS A 141 2.05 -9.33 -23.05
N PRO A 142 2.56 -8.77 -21.94
CA PRO A 142 1.68 -8.25 -20.88
C PRO A 142 0.97 -6.97 -21.36
N TRP A 143 -0.16 -6.63 -20.72
CA TRP A 143 -0.93 -5.41 -21.06
C TRP A 143 -0.14 -4.12 -20.82
N LEU A 144 0.69 -4.10 -19.77
CA LEU A 144 1.64 -3.03 -19.45
C LEU A 144 3.02 -3.64 -19.28
N PRO A 145 4.10 -2.92 -19.61
CA PRO A 145 5.44 -3.46 -19.48
C PRO A 145 5.87 -3.64 -18.03
N VAL A 146 6.76 -4.60 -17.80
CA VAL A 146 7.51 -4.76 -16.55
C VAL A 146 8.90 -4.16 -16.79
N LYS A 147 9.28 -3.17 -16.00
CA LYS A 147 10.55 -2.44 -16.14
C LYS A 147 11.62 -2.99 -15.17
N ALA A 148 12.87 -2.64 -15.41
CA ALA A 148 14.01 -3.10 -14.62
C ALA A 148 13.88 -2.82 -13.09
N PRO A 149 13.42 -1.62 -12.64
CA PRO A 149 13.24 -1.37 -11.20
C PRO A 149 12.22 -2.30 -10.56
N GLN A 150 11.16 -2.69 -11.30
CA GLN A 150 10.16 -3.63 -10.82
C GLN A 150 10.69 -5.07 -10.82
N LEU A 151 11.43 -5.47 -11.89
CA LEU A 151 12.07 -6.79 -11.97
C LEU A 151 13.05 -7.02 -10.82
N ALA A 152 13.77 -5.98 -10.38
CA ALA A 152 14.70 -6.07 -9.25
C ALA A 152 13.99 -6.41 -7.91
N ARG A 153 12.68 -6.12 -7.81
CA ARG A 153 11.87 -6.34 -6.61
C ARG A 153 10.85 -7.48 -6.82
N ASN A 154 11.35 -8.65 -7.20
CA ASN A 154 10.49 -9.80 -7.49
C ASN A 154 10.36 -10.76 -6.30
N VAL A 155 9.32 -11.61 -6.34
CA VAL A 155 9.04 -12.59 -5.29
C VAL A 155 10.19 -13.58 -5.12
N ALA A 156 10.67 -14.19 -6.21
CA ALA A 156 11.73 -15.21 -6.16
C ALA A 156 13.02 -14.66 -5.54
N GLY A 157 13.41 -13.43 -5.91
CA GLY A 157 14.61 -12.77 -5.41
C GLY A 157 14.54 -12.35 -3.94
N GLN A 158 13.33 -12.25 -3.37
CA GLN A 158 13.14 -11.85 -1.97
C GLN A 158 12.76 -13.02 -1.06
N THR A 159 12.27 -14.13 -1.62
CA THR A 159 11.87 -15.29 -0.82
C THR A 159 13.06 -15.93 -0.09
N GLY A 160 12.95 -16.04 1.24
CA GLY A 160 14.00 -16.60 2.09
C GLY A 160 15.20 -15.68 2.31
N VAL A 161 15.20 -14.47 1.76
CA VAL A 161 16.29 -13.49 1.96
C VAL A 161 16.02 -12.72 3.24
N ALA A 162 16.85 -12.95 4.24
CA ALA A 162 16.73 -12.27 5.53
C ALA A 162 16.77 -10.74 5.37
N GLY A 163 15.78 -10.07 5.93
CA GLY A 163 15.66 -8.61 5.86
C GLY A 163 15.04 -8.08 4.57
N SER A 164 14.67 -8.90 3.59
CA SER A 164 13.92 -8.43 2.43
C SER A 164 12.54 -7.86 2.83
N VAL A 165 11.95 -7.04 1.98
CA VAL A 165 10.62 -6.47 2.23
C VAL A 165 9.58 -7.59 2.35
N LEU A 166 9.64 -8.60 1.48
CA LEU A 166 8.72 -9.74 1.49
C LEU A 166 8.79 -10.52 2.81
N GLU A 167 9.98 -10.83 3.29
CA GLU A 167 10.11 -11.56 4.58
C GLU A 167 9.70 -10.70 5.77
N PHE A 168 9.90 -9.39 5.69
CA PHE A 168 9.37 -8.47 6.69
C PHE A 168 7.83 -8.47 6.72
N TYR A 169 7.17 -8.41 5.54
CA TYR A 169 5.71 -8.52 5.45
C TYR A 169 5.20 -9.86 5.99
N ARG A 170 5.86 -10.97 5.67
CA ARG A 170 5.51 -12.29 6.23
C ARG A 170 5.57 -12.30 7.75
N ALA A 171 6.64 -11.76 8.31
CA ALA A 171 6.83 -11.71 9.77
C ALA A 171 5.78 -10.84 10.46
N ILE A 172 5.53 -9.63 9.96
CA ILE A 172 4.57 -8.71 10.58
C ILE A 172 3.11 -9.15 10.40
N LEU A 173 2.79 -9.81 9.28
CA LEU A 173 1.47 -10.45 9.09
C LEU A 173 1.26 -11.61 10.05
N ALA A 174 2.29 -12.42 10.29
CA ALA A 174 2.23 -13.50 11.29
C ALA A 174 2.04 -12.94 12.70
N LEU A 175 2.79 -11.88 13.07
CA LEU A 175 2.63 -11.17 14.32
C LEU A 175 1.20 -10.64 14.49
N ARG A 176 0.67 -9.93 13.48
CA ARG A 176 -0.68 -9.41 13.51
C ARG A 176 -1.72 -10.52 13.66
N LYS A 177 -1.58 -11.61 12.90
CA LYS A 177 -2.50 -12.76 12.96
C LYS A 177 -2.54 -13.39 14.37
N GLY A 178 -1.43 -13.39 15.07
CA GLY A 178 -1.32 -13.89 16.46
C GLY A 178 -1.76 -12.89 17.55
N SER A 179 -2.09 -11.64 17.18
CA SER A 179 -2.38 -10.57 18.14
C SER A 179 -3.77 -9.99 17.98
N GLN A 180 -4.68 -10.34 18.87
CA GLN A 180 -6.02 -9.72 18.92
C GLN A 180 -5.94 -8.22 19.21
N ALA A 181 -4.93 -7.76 19.94
CA ALA A 181 -4.72 -6.34 20.19
C ALA A 181 -4.49 -5.54 18.90
N LEU A 182 -3.70 -6.06 17.96
CA LEU A 182 -3.46 -5.41 16.66
C LEU A 182 -4.68 -5.48 15.73
N ILE A 183 -5.50 -6.54 15.83
CA ILE A 183 -6.66 -6.74 14.96
C ILE A 183 -7.86 -5.92 15.42
N ALA A 184 -8.22 -6.04 16.69
CA ALA A 184 -9.48 -5.56 17.24
C ALA A 184 -9.33 -4.74 18.54
N GLY A 185 -8.11 -4.57 19.04
CA GLY A 185 -7.85 -3.77 20.23
C GLY A 185 -8.15 -2.30 20.00
N LYS A 186 -8.73 -1.63 21.01
CA LYS A 186 -8.99 -0.19 20.95
C LYS A 186 -7.68 0.58 20.82
N THR A 187 -7.55 1.40 19.80
CA THR A 187 -6.39 2.29 19.62
C THR A 187 -6.42 3.40 20.68
N VAL A 188 -5.31 3.56 21.40
CA VAL A 188 -5.08 4.64 22.35
C VAL A 188 -3.84 5.41 21.91
N PHE A 189 -3.96 6.71 21.74
CA PHE A 189 -2.86 7.59 21.39
C PHE A 189 -2.30 8.24 22.65
N HIS A 190 -0.99 8.24 22.78
CA HIS A 190 -0.27 8.96 23.83
C HIS A 190 0.34 10.23 23.26
N ASP A 191 0.37 11.31 24.05
CA ASP A 191 1.02 12.55 23.69
C ASP A 191 2.53 12.41 24.00
N LEU A 192 3.26 11.94 23.00
CA LEU A 192 4.71 11.86 23.02
C LEU A 192 5.27 12.95 22.10
N PRO A 193 6.44 13.54 22.43
CA PRO A 193 7.11 14.45 21.50
C PRO A 193 7.44 13.68 20.21
N GLU A 194 7.25 14.33 19.07
CA GLU A 194 7.72 13.78 17.79
C GLU A 194 9.26 13.70 17.82
N PRO A 195 9.85 12.63 17.25
CA PRO A 195 11.29 12.44 17.20
C PRO A 195 12.01 13.49 16.36
#